data_36f5f2dd9c99a5dca7c2413df3afcbed
#
_entry.id   36f5f2dd9c99a5dca7c2413df3afcbed
#
_cell.length_a   1.000
_cell.length_b   1.000
_cell.length_c   1.000
_cell.angle_alpha   90.00
_cell.angle_beta   90.00
_cell.angle_gamma   90.00
#
_symmetry.space_group_name_H-M   'P 1'
#
loop_
_entity.id
_entity.type
_entity.pdbx_description
1 polymer ?
#
loop_
_entity_poly.entity_id
_entity_poly.type
_entity_poly.pdbx_seq_one_letter_code
_entity_poly.pdbx_strand_id
1 'polypeptide(L)'
;MNQKQIRAAVEAMLFAYAEPIGADKLAQALQLPTASVESALEALHERCQKEDSGLCLLHLNTHWQLATKTEFAECVRRVLDTRRSIPLGPAAIETLTVIAYNQPVSRAFIEQVRGVDSSSSVSGLLEMGLIEEAGRLDLPGRPVAFRTTDVFLRCFGLSSLEDLPPVRGTESEAAQ
;
A
#
# COMPACT_ATOMS: atom_id res chain seq x y z
N MET A 1 -6.54 -1.63 -30.83
CA MET A 1 -5.60 -0.56 -30.40
C MET A 1 -4.16 -1.04 -30.62
N ASN A 2 -3.25 -0.15 -31.03
CA ASN A 2 -1.81 -0.48 -31.03
C ASN A 2 -1.21 -0.25 -29.63
N GLN A 3 0.03 -0.75 -29.39
CA GLN A 3 0.68 -0.67 -28.07
C GLN A 3 0.81 0.77 -27.53
N LYS A 4 1.07 1.75 -28.39
CA LYS A 4 1.14 3.16 -27.96
C LYS A 4 -0.22 3.67 -27.47
N GLN A 5 -1.29 3.28 -28.13
CA GLN A 5 -2.66 3.64 -27.73
C GLN A 5 -3.10 2.94 -26.44
N ILE A 6 -2.72 1.66 -26.27
CA ILE A 6 -3.01 0.91 -25.03
C ILE A 6 -2.32 1.59 -23.85
N ARG A 7 -1.02 1.91 -23.97
CA ARG A 7 -0.28 2.61 -22.92
C ARG A 7 -0.90 3.98 -22.58
N ALA A 8 -1.28 4.77 -23.58
CA ALA A 8 -1.93 6.07 -23.35
C ALA A 8 -3.28 5.93 -22.64
N ALA A 9 -4.08 4.90 -23.00
CA ALA A 9 -5.34 4.62 -22.34
C ALA A 9 -5.12 4.17 -20.88
N VAL A 10 -4.16 3.29 -20.62
CA VAL A 10 -3.78 2.85 -19.29
C VAL A 10 -3.31 4.03 -18.43
N GLU A 11 -2.45 4.92 -18.97
CA GLU A 11 -2.01 6.13 -18.28
C GLU A 11 -3.20 7.04 -17.90
N ALA A 12 -4.15 7.25 -18.81
CA ALA A 12 -5.35 8.05 -18.56
C ALA A 12 -6.25 7.41 -17.48
N MET A 13 -6.41 6.08 -17.51
CA MET A 13 -7.21 5.35 -16.51
C MET A 13 -6.59 5.42 -15.13
N LEU A 14 -5.28 5.22 -15.01
CA LEU A 14 -4.54 5.34 -13.76
C LEU A 14 -4.62 6.75 -13.18
N PHE A 15 -4.52 7.77 -14.03
CA PHE A 15 -4.67 9.17 -13.62
C PHE A 15 -6.08 9.46 -13.08
N ALA A 16 -7.11 8.98 -13.79
CA ALA A 16 -8.50 9.23 -13.43
C ALA A 16 -8.95 8.45 -12.19
N TYR A 17 -8.44 7.22 -12.02
CA TYR A 17 -8.80 6.36 -10.89
C TYR A 17 -8.12 6.77 -9.59
N ALA A 18 -6.89 7.25 -9.66
CA ALA A 18 -6.09 7.82 -8.56
C ALA A 18 -5.78 6.89 -7.38
N GLU A 19 -6.29 5.67 -7.35
CA GLU A 19 -6.09 4.64 -6.32
C GLU A 19 -5.37 3.42 -6.92
N PRO A 20 -4.80 2.51 -6.08
CA PRO A 20 -4.23 1.26 -6.58
C PRO A 20 -5.26 0.43 -7.35
N ILE A 21 -4.92 -0.05 -8.54
CA ILE A 21 -5.81 -0.82 -9.42
C ILE A 21 -5.07 -2.00 -10.04
N GLY A 22 -5.74 -3.17 -10.10
CA GLY A 22 -5.21 -4.37 -10.73
C GLY A 22 -5.18 -4.30 -12.26
N ALA A 23 -4.20 -4.96 -12.87
CA ALA A 23 -4.07 -5.05 -14.33
C ALA A 23 -5.28 -5.75 -14.99
N ASP A 24 -5.91 -6.69 -14.29
CA ASP A 24 -7.13 -7.39 -14.71
C ASP A 24 -8.32 -6.43 -14.88
N LYS A 25 -8.51 -5.51 -13.94
CA LYS A 25 -9.58 -4.50 -13.99
C LYS A 25 -9.36 -3.51 -15.13
N LEU A 26 -8.12 -3.10 -15.38
CA LEU A 26 -7.75 -2.27 -16.53
C LEU A 26 -8.00 -3.00 -17.85
N ALA A 27 -7.63 -4.29 -17.91
CA ALA A 27 -7.83 -5.15 -19.08
C ALA A 27 -9.31 -5.35 -19.40
N GLN A 28 -10.14 -5.58 -18.39
CA GLN A 28 -11.59 -5.68 -18.52
C GLN A 28 -12.19 -4.39 -19.09
N ALA A 29 -11.80 -3.24 -18.57
CA ALA A 29 -12.30 -1.95 -19.04
C ALA A 29 -11.90 -1.64 -20.48
N LEU A 30 -10.71 -2.07 -20.90
CA LEU A 30 -10.22 -1.92 -22.28
C LEU A 30 -10.70 -3.03 -23.23
N GLN A 31 -11.32 -4.09 -22.70
CA GLN A 31 -11.70 -5.31 -23.44
C GLN A 31 -10.49 -5.94 -24.18
N LEU A 32 -9.34 -5.99 -23.48
CA LEU A 32 -8.08 -6.52 -23.99
C LEU A 32 -7.55 -7.66 -23.10
N PRO A 33 -6.69 -8.53 -23.62
CA PRO A 33 -5.98 -9.49 -22.80
C PRO A 33 -5.13 -8.82 -21.72
N THR A 34 -5.10 -9.36 -20.51
CA THR A 34 -4.31 -8.83 -19.37
C THR A 34 -2.83 -8.69 -19.72
N ALA A 35 -2.24 -9.64 -20.43
CA ALA A 35 -0.85 -9.58 -20.89
C ALA A 35 -0.53 -8.32 -21.73
N SER A 36 -1.49 -7.84 -22.53
CA SER A 36 -1.31 -6.62 -23.33
C SER A 36 -1.29 -5.37 -22.45
N VAL A 37 -2.04 -5.37 -21.36
CA VAL A 37 -2.09 -4.29 -20.38
C VAL A 37 -0.86 -4.31 -19.48
N GLU A 38 -0.41 -5.47 -19.06
CA GLU A 38 0.84 -5.66 -18.28
C GLU A 38 2.05 -5.11 -19.06
N SER A 39 2.18 -5.47 -20.34
CA SER A 39 3.22 -4.91 -21.21
C SER A 39 3.13 -3.39 -21.36
N ALA A 40 1.92 -2.83 -21.34
CA ALA A 40 1.72 -1.38 -21.39
C ALA A 40 2.07 -0.70 -20.05
N LEU A 41 1.79 -1.36 -18.92
CA LEU A 41 2.17 -0.90 -17.58
C LEU A 41 3.69 -0.89 -17.40
N GLU A 42 4.39 -1.94 -17.83
CA GLU A 42 5.85 -2.00 -17.82
C GLU A 42 6.46 -0.86 -18.66
N ALA A 43 5.99 -0.67 -19.89
CA ALA A 43 6.47 0.42 -20.75
C ALA A 43 6.12 1.81 -20.19
N LEU A 44 5.05 1.96 -19.41
CA LEU A 44 4.71 3.19 -18.71
C LEU A 44 5.63 3.38 -17.49
N HIS A 45 5.91 2.32 -16.74
CA HIS A 45 6.85 2.34 -15.63
C HIS A 45 8.24 2.81 -16.07
N GLU A 46 8.79 2.22 -17.14
CA GLU A 46 10.08 2.64 -17.73
C GLU A 46 10.07 4.12 -18.16
N ARG A 47 8.98 4.58 -18.76
CA ARG A 47 8.84 5.98 -19.15
C ARG A 47 8.86 6.92 -17.94
N CYS A 48 8.19 6.54 -16.86
CA CYS A 48 8.14 7.32 -15.62
C CYS A 48 9.51 7.36 -14.89
N GLN A 49 10.43 6.43 -15.15
CA GLN A 49 11.77 6.45 -14.59
C GLN A 49 12.67 7.56 -15.17
N LYS A 50 12.31 8.15 -16.31
CA LYS A 50 13.10 9.21 -16.93
C LYS A 50 13.17 10.46 -16.07
N GLU A 51 14.28 11.19 -16.16
CA GLU A 51 14.53 12.42 -15.37
C GLU A 51 13.52 13.53 -15.67
N ASP A 52 12.98 13.57 -16.90
CA ASP A 52 12.01 14.56 -17.35
C ASP A 52 10.55 14.25 -16.92
N SER A 53 10.33 13.15 -16.18
CA SER A 53 9.02 12.81 -15.62
C SER A 53 8.92 13.23 -14.16
N GLY A 54 7.89 13.99 -13.81
CA GLY A 54 7.51 14.29 -12.41
C GLY A 54 6.66 13.20 -11.77
N LEU A 55 6.24 12.17 -12.54
CA LEU A 55 5.41 11.07 -12.09
C LEU A 55 6.22 9.78 -11.98
N CYS A 56 5.78 8.89 -11.10
CA CYS A 56 6.23 7.50 -11.00
C CYS A 56 5.04 6.55 -11.06
N LEU A 57 5.26 5.34 -11.55
CA LEU A 57 4.29 4.27 -11.51
C LEU A 57 4.68 3.29 -10.40
N LEU A 58 3.89 3.26 -9.33
CA LEU A 58 4.09 2.36 -8.20
C LEU A 58 3.49 0.99 -8.53
N HIS A 59 4.20 -0.06 -8.17
CA HIS A 59 3.71 -1.43 -8.16
C HIS A 59 3.59 -1.87 -6.71
N LEU A 60 2.36 -2.07 -6.24
CA LEU A 60 2.00 -2.34 -4.85
C LEU A 60 1.35 -3.73 -4.80
N ASN A 61 2.09 -4.76 -4.39
CA ASN A 61 1.69 -6.16 -4.53
C ASN A 61 1.30 -6.51 -5.97
N THR A 62 -0.02 -6.60 -6.25
CA THR A 62 -0.60 -6.91 -7.57
C THR A 62 -1.26 -5.70 -8.22
N HIS A 63 -1.20 -4.53 -7.59
CA HIS A 63 -1.85 -3.29 -8.03
C HIS A 63 -0.85 -2.25 -8.52
N TRP A 64 -1.33 -1.39 -9.39
CA TRP A 64 -0.56 -0.29 -9.97
C TRP A 64 -1.20 1.05 -9.62
N GLN A 65 -0.38 2.05 -9.33
CA GLN A 65 -0.85 3.41 -9.04
C GLN A 65 0.10 4.45 -9.62
N LEU A 66 -0.46 5.47 -10.28
CA LEU A 66 0.30 6.63 -10.69
C LEU A 66 0.46 7.59 -9.50
N ALA A 67 1.68 8.03 -9.24
CA ALA A 67 2.02 8.93 -8.15
C ALA A 67 3.03 9.99 -8.60
N THR A 68 3.26 11.01 -7.78
CA THR A 68 4.33 11.99 -7.98
C THR A 68 5.64 11.45 -7.42
N LYS A 69 6.77 11.75 -8.06
CA LYS A 69 8.09 11.39 -7.54
C LYS A 69 8.35 12.11 -6.22
N THR A 70 9.03 11.42 -5.31
CA THR A 70 9.34 11.91 -3.95
C THR A 70 10.20 13.18 -3.96
N GLU A 71 11.06 13.35 -4.97
CA GLU A 71 11.89 14.55 -5.13
C GLU A 71 11.07 15.85 -5.30
N PHE A 72 9.81 15.75 -5.79
CA PHE A 72 8.90 16.88 -5.94
C PHE A 72 7.90 17.02 -4.79
N ALA A 73 8.01 16.20 -3.74
CA ALA A 73 7.03 16.17 -2.64
C ALA A 73 6.83 17.55 -1.98
N GLU A 74 7.90 18.33 -1.84
CA GLU A 74 7.81 19.66 -1.23
C GLU A 74 7.02 20.66 -2.11
N CYS A 75 7.24 20.63 -3.43
CA CYS A 75 6.51 21.46 -4.37
C CYS A 75 5.02 21.09 -4.41
N VAL A 76 4.75 19.77 -4.45
CA VAL A 76 3.37 19.23 -4.45
C VAL A 76 2.65 19.61 -3.15
N ARG A 77 3.31 19.50 -2.00
CA ARG A 77 2.75 19.88 -0.70
C ARG A 77 2.37 21.35 -0.62
N ARG A 78 3.19 22.24 -1.19
CA ARG A 78 2.89 23.68 -1.25
C ARG A 78 1.67 24.00 -2.10
N VAL A 79 1.50 23.31 -3.24
CA VAL A 79 0.33 23.51 -4.12
C VAL A 79 -0.96 22.99 -3.49
N LEU A 80 -0.89 21.81 -2.84
CA LEU A 80 -2.07 21.18 -2.25
C LEU A 80 -2.52 21.86 -0.94
N ASP A 81 -1.75 22.79 -0.38
CA ASP A 81 -1.99 23.44 0.93
C ASP A 81 -2.46 22.44 2.00
N THR A 82 -1.82 21.25 1.99
CA THR A 82 -2.22 20.11 2.83
C THR A 82 -1.83 20.34 4.28
N ARG A 83 -2.61 21.17 4.99
CA ARG A 83 -2.50 21.39 6.43
C ARG A 83 -2.90 20.18 7.28
N ARG A 84 -3.18 19.01 6.66
CA ARG A 84 -3.74 17.84 7.36
C ARG A 84 -3.11 16.51 6.94
N SER A 85 -1.81 16.35 7.05
CA SER A 85 -1.34 15.02 7.43
C SER A 85 -1.23 15.04 8.95
N ILE A 86 -2.22 14.52 9.65
CA ILE A 86 -2.10 14.26 11.09
C ILE A 86 -1.02 13.18 11.21
N PRO A 87 0.16 13.49 11.78
CA PRO A 87 1.19 12.47 11.92
C PRO A 87 0.64 11.35 12.82
N LEU A 88 0.90 10.10 12.44
CA LEU A 88 0.56 8.97 13.29
C LEU A 88 1.24 9.15 14.64
N GLY A 89 0.44 9.15 15.70
CA GLY A 89 0.97 9.19 17.07
C GLY A 89 1.74 7.89 17.40
N PRO A 90 2.60 7.89 18.42
CA PRO A 90 3.39 6.71 18.80
C PRO A 90 2.54 5.44 18.97
N ALA A 91 1.39 5.54 19.64
CA ALA A 91 0.48 4.42 19.84
C ALA A 91 -0.07 3.82 18.54
N ALA A 92 -0.37 4.68 17.55
CA ALA A 92 -0.83 4.21 16.24
C ALA A 92 0.31 3.54 15.45
N ILE A 93 1.53 4.07 15.52
CA ILE A 93 2.72 3.47 14.88
C ILE A 93 3.01 2.09 15.49
N GLU A 94 3.02 1.97 16.82
CA GLU A 94 3.20 0.68 17.50
C GLU A 94 2.13 -0.34 17.08
N THR A 95 0.85 0.05 17.09
CA THR A 95 -0.27 -0.80 16.65
C THR A 95 -0.09 -1.25 15.21
N LEU A 96 0.24 -0.32 14.31
CA LEU A 96 0.46 -0.59 12.89
C LEU A 96 1.64 -1.54 12.69
N THR A 97 2.72 -1.37 13.45
CA THR A 97 3.89 -2.26 13.42
C THR A 97 3.52 -3.67 13.82
N VAL A 98 2.77 -3.84 14.93
CA VAL A 98 2.31 -5.17 15.37
C VAL A 98 1.48 -5.84 14.26
N ILE A 99 0.58 -5.10 13.61
CA ILE A 99 -0.22 -5.64 12.52
C ILE A 99 0.66 -6.00 11.32
N ALA A 100 1.52 -5.11 10.86
CA ALA A 100 2.33 -5.29 9.65
C ALA A 100 3.21 -6.56 9.71
N TYR A 101 3.78 -6.85 10.87
CA TYR A 101 4.68 -8.00 11.04
C TYR A 101 3.99 -9.32 11.40
N ASN A 102 2.72 -9.31 11.83
CA ASN A 102 2.05 -10.50 12.33
C ASN A 102 0.73 -10.82 11.64
N GLN A 103 0.32 -10.03 10.65
CA GLN A 103 -0.96 -10.15 9.97
C GLN A 103 -1.20 -11.53 9.29
N PRO A 104 -2.45 -12.02 9.28
CA PRO A 104 -3.66 -11.39 9.83
C PRO A 104 -3.77 -11.60 11.35
N VAL A 105 -4.08 -10.55 12.11
CA VAL A 105 -4.12 -10.59 13.58
C VAL A 105 -5.41 -10.03 14.16
N SER A 106 -5.82 -10.54 15.32
CA SER A 106 -6.98 -10.01 16.05
C SER A 106 -6.60 -8.81 16.93
N ARG A 107 -7.61 -8.02 17.35
CA ARG A 107 -7.40 -6.96 18.33
C ARG A 107 -6.82 -7.48 19.63
N ALA A 108 -7.31 -8.61 20.13
CA ALA A 108 -6.80 -9.22 21.37
C ALA A 108 -5.31 -9.53 21.28
N PHE A 109 -4.83 -10.02 20.13
CA PHE A 109 -3.40 -10.24 19.91
C PHE A 109 -2.61 -8.92 19.93
N ILE A 110 -3.12 -7.88 19.29
CA ILE A 110 -2.48 -6.55 19.28
C ILE A 110 -2.35 -6.01 20.71
N GLU A 111 -3.42 -6.10 21.50
CA GLU A 111 -3.45 -5.66 22.90
C GLU A 111 -2.54 -6.49 23.78
N GLN A 112 -2.45 -7.80 23.54
CA GLN A 112 -1.52 -8.67 24.24
C GLN A 112 -0.06 -8.28 24.00
N VAL A 113 0.31 -7.99 22.75
CA VAL A 113 1.68 -7.59 22.38
C VAL A 113 2.02 -6.21 22.94
N ARG A 114 1.06 -5.26 22.89
CA ARG A 114 1.28 -3.89 23.34
C ARG A 114 1.12 -3.70 24.85
N GLY A 115 0.43 -4.61 25.53
CA GLY A 115 0.13 -4.50 26.96
C GLY A 115 -0.91 -3.43 27.34
N VAL A 116 -1.57 -2.81 26.35
CA VAL A 116 -2.55 -1.73 26.53
C VAL A 116 -3.70 -1.84 25.54
N ASP A 117 -4.85 -1.24 25.88
CA ASP A 117 -5.99 -1.12 24.95
C ASP A 117 -5.56 -0.46 23.64
N SER A 118 -5.99 -1.02 22.54
CA SER A 118 -5.62 -0.57 21.19
C SER A 118 -6.82 -0.17 20.34
N SER A 119 -8.02 -0.14 20.91
CA SER A 119 -9.27 0.10 20.19
C SER A 119 -9.26 1.41 19.40
N SER A 120 -8.84 2.51 20.02
CA SER A 120 -8.77 3.82 19.37
C SER A 120 -7.72 3.87 18.25
N SER A 121 -6.56 3.22 18.46
CA SER A 121 -5.50 3.15 17.44
C SER A 121 -5.97 2.32 16.24
N VAL A 122 -6.60 1.17 16.45
CA VAL A 122 -7.15 0.33 15.38
C VAL A 122 -8.22 1.08 14.60
N SER A 123 -9.17 1.76 15.28
CA SER A 123 -10.20 2.54 14.61
C SER A 123 -9.62 3.67 13.76
N GLY A 124 -8.66 4.43 14.28
CA GLY A 124 -7.99 5.48 13.53
C GLY A 124 -7.21 4.97 12.32
N LEU A 125 -6.55 3.80 12.43
CA LEU A 125 -5.84 3.17 11.32
C LEU A 125 -6.80 2.67 10.23
N LEU A 126 -7.99 2.16 10.60
CA LEU A 126 -9.07 1.80 9.68
C LEU A 126 -9.61 3.03 8.95
N GLU A 127 -9.89 4.13 9.65
CA GLU A 127 -10.37 5.39 9.07
C GLU A 127 -9.35 5.99 8.08
N MET A 128 -8.07 5.85 8.36
CA MET A 128 -6.99 6.27 7.44
C MET A 128 -6.76 5.30 6.28
N GLY A 129 -7.43 4.14 6.27
CA GLY A 129 -7.26 3.10 5.27
C GLY A 129 -5.89 2.43 5.28
N LEU A 130 -5.11 2.55 6.38
CA LEU A 130 -3.81 1.90 6.50
C LEU A 130 -3.93 0.41 6.81
N ILE A 131 -5.03 0.02 7.43
CA ILE A 131 -5.40 -1.37 7.70
C ILE A 131 -6.83 -1.62 7.26
N GLU A 132 -7.18 -2.90 7.08
CA GLU A 132 -8.53 -3.35 6.74
C GLU A 132 -8.88 -4.63 7.49
N GLU A 133 -10.18 -4.97 7.53
CA GLU A 133 -10.66 -6.25 8.05
C GLU A 133 -10.36 -7.37 7.03
N ALA A 134 -9.64 -8.40 7.46
CA ALA A 134 -9.25 -9.55 6.67
C ALA A 134 -10.09 -10.80 6.99
N GLY A 135 -11.37 -10.62 7.32
CA GLY A 135 -12.27 -11.69 7.71
C GLY A 135 -12.19 -12.04 9.19
N ARG A 136 -12.41 -13.31 9.54
CA ARG A 136 -12.41 -13.80 10.93
C ARG A 136 -11.41 -14.93 11.10
N LEU A 137 -10.66 -14.90 12.20
CA LEU A 137 -9.72 -15.96 12.55
C LEU A 137 -10.47 -17.19 13.06
N ASP A 138 -9.90 -18.37 12.79
CA ASP A 138 -10.40 -19.65 13.33
C ASP A 138 -9.87 -19.87 14.76
N LEU A 139 -10.34 -19.00 15.66
CA LEU A 139 -10.02 -18.98 17.08
C LEU A 139 -11.31 -18.93 17.90
N PRO A 140 -11.32 -19.30 19.18
CA PRO A 140 -12.48 -19.15 20.08
C PRO A 140 -13.03 -17.72 20.00
N GLY A 141 -14.37 -17.59 19.76
CA GLY A 141 -15.02 -16.30 19.58
C GLY A 141 -14.91 -15.75 18.14
N ARG A 142 -14.21 -16.41 17.20
CA ARG A 142 -14.03 -16.01 15.79
C ARG A 142 -13.80 -14.51 15.62
N PRO A 143 -12.73 -13.96 16.23
CA PRO A 143 -12.50 -12.52 16.21
C PRO A 143 -12.19 -12.01 14.79
N VAL A 144 -12.50 -10.73 14.55
CA VAL A 144 -12.11 -10.04 13.32
C VAL A 144 -10.59 -9.99 13.22
N ALA A 145 -10.09 -10.28 12.03
CA ALA A 145 -8.67 -10.17 11.67
C ALA A 145 -8.41 -8.83 10.98
N PHE A 146 -7.24 -8.26 11.22
CA PHE A 146 -6.77 -7.04 10.59
C PHE A 146 -5.50 -7.32 9.79
N ARG A 147 -5.36 -6.61 8.65
CA ARG A 147 -4.16 -6.59 7.82
C ARG A 147 -3.90 -5.20 7.27
N THR A 148 -2.68 -4.95 6.81
CA THR A 148 -2.30 -3.73 6.11
C THR A 148 -2.87 -3.70 4.68
N THR A 149 -2.95 -2.50 4.10
CA THR A 149 -3.48 -2.24 2.76
C THR A 149 -2.37 -1.75 1.81
N ASP A 150 -2.70 -1.58 0.52
CA ASP A 150 -1.80 -0.93 -0.44
C ASP A 150 -1.54 0.56 -0.09
N VAL A 151 -2.47 1.21 0.64
CA VAL A 151 -2.26 2.56 1.17
C VAL A 151 -1.11 2.58 2.18
N PHE A 152 -1.02 1.54 3.05
CA PHE A 152 0.12 1.36 3.94
C PHE A 152 1.43 1.24 3.16
N LEU A 153 1.51 0.35 2.18
CA LEU A 153 2.72 0.17 1.37
C LEU A 153 3.16 1.50 0.73
N ARG A 154 2.23 2.21 0.12
CA ARG A 154 2.48 3.52 -0.49
C ARG A 154 3.00 4.55 0.52
N CYS A 155 2.37 4.64 1.69
CA CYS A 155 2.74 5.62 2.73
C CYS A 155 4.15 5.37 3.29
N PHE A 156 4.58 4.11 3.33
CA PHE A 156 5.89 3.72 3.83
C PHE A 156 6.93 3.50 2.72
N GLY A 157 6.57 3.70 1.46
CA GLY A 157 7.48 3.56 0.31
C GLY A 157 7.90 2.11 0.04
N LEU A 158 7.03 1.15 0.37
CA LEU A 158 7.24 -0.29 0.19
C LEU A 158 6.54 -0.77 -1.08
N SER A 159 7.11 -1.75 -1.76
CA SER A 159 6.46 -2.44 -2.88
C SER A 159 5.67 -3.67 -2.41
N SER A 160 6.12 -4.29 -1.33
CA SER A 160 5.49 -5.44 -0.68
C SER A 160 5.83 -5.48 0.82
N LEU A 161 5.22 -6.41 1.56
CA LEU A 161 5.55 -6.63 2.98
C LEU A 161 6.95 -7.21 3.18
N GLU A 162 7.53 -7.83 2.15
CA GLU A 162 8.89 -8.38 2.18
C GLU A 162 9.95 -7.29 2.29
N ASP A 163 9.61 -6.05 1.91
CA ASP A 163 10.48 -4.89 2.02
C ASP A 163 10.56 -4.34 3.47
N LEU A 164 9.76 -4.88 4.40
CA LEU A 164 9.82 -4.48 5.80
C LEU A 164 11.18 -4.83 6.40
N PRO A 165 11.80 -3.93 7.20
CA PRO A 165 13.04 -4.22 7.89
C PRO A 165 12.90 -5.46 8.81
N PRO A 166 13.92 -6.32 8.91
CA PRO A 166 13.86 -7.47 9.81
C PRO A 166 13.71 -7.00 11.27
N VAL A 167 12.90 -7.73 12.04
CA VAL A 167 12.72 -7.45 13.48
C VAL A 167 14.06 -7.72 14.17
N ARG A 168 14.67 -6.69 14.73
CA ARG A 168 15.90 -6.85 15.51
C ARG A 168 15.62 -7.69 16.76
N GLY A 169 16.02 -8.95 16.76
CA GLY A 169 15.84 -9.86 17.91
C GLY A 169 15.74 -11.35 17.57
N THR A 170 15.60 -11.75 16.31
CA THR A 170 15.43 -13.16 15.92
C THR A 170 16.71 -13.83 15.40
N GLU A 171 17.86 -13.16 15.39
CA GLU A 171 19.11 -13.74 14.89
C GLU A 171 19.91 -14.53 15.95
N SER A 172 19.40 -14.77 17.16
CA SER A 172 20.19 -15.34 18.26
C SER A 172 19.88 -16.79 18.64
N GLU A 173 18.97 -17.52 17.99
CA GLU A 173 18.64 -18.90 18.41
C GLU A 173 18.84 -20.01 17.35
N ALA A 174 19.45 -19.70 16.19
CA ALA A 174 19.69 -20.70 15.14
C ALA A 174 21.18 -21.16 15.05
N ALA A 175 22.04 -20.84 16.03
CA ALA A 175 23.44 -21.22 16.03
C ALA A 175 23.90 -21.67 17.43
N GLN A 176 23.34 -22.78 17.94
CA GLN A 176 23.98 -23.65 18.95
C GLN A 176 23.51 -25.09 18.79
#